data_fc874e3bc360f4d6f235be96dfc9fae7
#
_entry.id   fc874e3bc360f4d6f235be96dfc9fae7
#
_cell.length_a   1.000
_cell.length_b   1.000
_cell.length_c   1.000
_cell.angle_alpha   90.00
_cell.angle_beta   90.00
_cell.angle_gamma   90.00
#
_symmetry.space_group_name_H-M   'P 1'
#
loop_
_entity.id
_entity.type
_entity.pdbx_description
1 polymer ?
#
loop_
_entity_poly.entity_id
_entity_poly.type
_entity_poly.pdbx_seq_one_letter_code
_entity_poly.pdbx_strand_id
1 'polypeptide(L)'
;MKDIFMLIRRFIAPYYKGYLSLAVLFNILSALLNLVAFALVMPILNILFQIEERVTTYIPFSSLDLTTQAGWSQMKEVVTNNFGYFVSQLIETEGASYTLIILGIYLVLMTLLKVGATYLGGFFLVPIRTGVVRDLRNQLNAKILALPLGFFSEERKGDVLARITGDVGEVENSVMSSLDLLLKNPILIFAYLGSMLVISWQLTLFVFLVLPIAGFVMGRVGKSLKRTSLEAQNQWGQLISQVEETLGGLRIVKAFTAEEFVDKRFRDSNEEYRQTVIGVNRRQLLAHPVSELLGTATIAIVLWYGGSLILNRDSSIDASTFIYYLVIFYSLINPLKDLSKGAYAIRRGMGSMERVDRILQAESTITDPAEPKPVVFNEAIRLEKVSFRYAEEWVLRDVDLTIRKGQTVALVGHSGSGKSTLVDLIPRFYDVVEGRITIDGTDIREVAVADLRRLMGNVNQEPILFNASVFENIAFGVEGATLEKVRQAAEVAHADEFINEMPAGYDTNIGDRGGKLSGGQRQRLSIARAVYKNPPILILDEATSALDTKSERLVQSALDHLMEGRTTIVIAHRLSTIIHADVICVVDDGRIVEQGTHDELLALGGHYAKLHAIQVKS
;
A
#
# COMPACT_ATOMS: atom_id res chain seq x y z
N MET A 1 -9.93 -20.56 5.31
CA MET A 1 -9.53 -21.17 4.02
C MET A 1 -10.08 -20.42 2.82
N LYS A 2 -11.35 -19.99 2.82
CA LYS A 2 -11.93 -19.19 1.71
C LYS A 2 -11.13 -17.92 1.41
N ASP A 3 -10.74 -17.18 2.44
CA ASP A 3 -10.01 -15.91 2.31
C ASP A 3 -8.59 -16.09 1.73
N ILE A 4 -7.90 -17.16 2.14
CA ILE A 4 -6.58 -17.53 1.63
C ILE A 4 -6.65 -17.86 0.14
N PHE A 5 -7.65 -18.66 -0.24
CA PHE A 5 -7.85 -19.04 -1.64
C PHE A 5 -8.21 -17.82 -2.50
N MET A 6 -8.96 -16.87 -1.94
CA MET A 6 -9.30 -15.60 -2.58
C MET A 6 -8.03 -14.77 -2.88
N LEU A 7 -7.14 -14.61 -1.89
CA LEU A 7 -5.88 -13.88 -2.06
C LEU A 7 -4.99 -14.51 -3.14
N ILE A 8 -4.82 -15.84 -3.09
CA ILE A 8 -4.02 -16.56 -4.08
C ILE A 8 -4.62 -16.44 -5.49
N ARG A 9 -5.92 -16.64 -5.62
CA ARG A 9 -6.61 -16.53 -6.91
C ARG A 9 -6.52 -15.13 -7.51
N ARG A 10 -6.63 -14.09 -6.66
CA ARG A 10 -6.63 -12.70 -7.10
C ARG A 10 -5.24 -12.22 -7.51
N PHE A 11 -4.21 -12.51 -6.72
CA PHE A 11 -2.89 -11.91 -6.88
C PHE A 11 -1.85 -12.84 -7.48
N ILE A 12 -1.94 -14.15 -7.26
CA ILE A 12 -0.88 -15.09 -7.63
C ILE A 12 -1.24 -15.88 -8.89
N ALA A 13 -2.42 -16.46 -8.92
CA ALA A 13 -2.81 -17.37 -10.01
C ALA A 13 -2.78 -16.75 -11.43
N PRO A 14 -3.13 -15.47 -11.66
CA PRO A 14 -3.09 -14.90 -13.01
C PRO A 14 -1.67 -14.72 -13.56
N TYR A 15 -0.68 -14.38 -12.71
CA TYR A 15 0.60 -13.84 -13.16
C TYR A 15 1.82 -14.69 -12.79
N TYR A 16 1.76 -15.48 -11.70
CA TYR A 16 2.95 -16.06 -11.07
C TYR A 16 2.95 -17.59 -10.98
N LYS A 17 2.15 -18.28 -11.82
CA LYS A 17 2.00 -19.76 -11.78
C LYS A 17 3.33 -20.51 -11.90
N GLY A 18 4.22 -20.08 -12.80
CA GLY A 18 5.53 -20.71 -13.00
C GLY A 18 6.41 -20.64 -11.75
N TYR A 19 6.50 -19.48 -11.13
CA TYR A 19 7.26 -19.29 -9.88
C TYR A 19 6.66 -20.11 -8.74
N LEU A 20 5.33 -20.16 -8.65
CA LEU A 20 4.63 -20.94 -7.64
C LEU A 20 4.92 -22.43 -7.78
N SER A 21 4.87 -22.98 -9.01
CA SER A 21 5.16 -24.39 -9.29
C SER A 21 6.60 -24.77 -8.91
N LEU A 22 7.57 -23.89 -9.24
CA LEU A 22 8.97 -24.12 -8.87
C LEU A 22 9.17 -24.06 -7.35
N ALA A 23 8.53 -23.10 -6.67
CA ALA A 23 8.60 -23.01 -5.22
C ALA A 23 8.02 -24.27 -4.54
N VAL A 24 6.89 -24.79 -5.02
CA VAL A 24 6.29 -26.04 -4.53
C VAL A 24 7.24 -27.23 -4.76
N LEU A 25 7.79 -27.35 -5.97
CA LEU A 25 8.74 -28.43 -6.31
C LEU A 25 9.95 -28.44 -5.35
N PHE A 26 10.58 -27.28 -5.15
CA PHE A 26 11.75 -27.18 -4.28
C PHE A 26 11.39 -27.36 -2.78
N ASN A 27 10.20 -26.96 -2.34
CA ASN A 27 9.74 -27.25 -0.99
C ASN A 27 9.48 -28.75 -0.77
N ILE A 28 8.92 -29.47 -1.76
CA ILE A 28 8.76 -30.93 -1.70
C ILE A 28 10.14 -31.59 -1.67
N LEU A 29 11.04 -31.19 -2.56
CA LEU A 29 12.41 -31.72 -2.60
C LEU A 29 13.14 -31.47 -1.26
N SER A 30 13.03 -30.27 -0.69
CA SER A 30 13.61 -29.95 0.61
C SER A 30 13.06 -30.82 1.73
N ALA A 31 11.73 -31.08 1.73
CA ALA A 31 11.11 -31.94 2.76
C ALA A 31 11.61 -33.40 2.65
N LEU A 32 11.71 -33.93 1.44
CA LEU A 32 12.24 -35.29 1.19
C LEU A 32 13.71 -35.41 1.60
N LEU A 33 14.55 -34.44 1.16
CA LEU A 33 15.97 -34.43 1.53
C LEU A 33 16.16 -34.28 3.05
N ASN A 34 15.27 -33.59 3.73
CA ASN A 34 15.31 -33.48 5.19
C ASN A 34 15.03 -34.82 5.88
N LEU A 35 14.05 -35.58 5.39
CA LEU A 35 13.76 -36.92 5.91
C LEU A 35 14.94 -37.88 5.67
N VAL A 36 15.55 -37.81 4.49
CA VAL A 36 16.74 -38.63 4.18
C VAL A 36 17.92 -38.23 5.09
N ALA A 37 18.18 -36.93 5.27
CA ALA A 37 19.25 -36.47 6.14
C ALA A 37 19.04 -36.93 7.60
N PHE A 38 17.81 -36.94 8.09
CA PHE A 38 17.51 -37.47 9.42
C PHE A 38 17.65 -39.00 9.50
N ALA A 39 17.26 -39.72 8.42
CA ALA A 39 17.39 -41.17 8.37
C ALA A 39 18.86 -41.65 8.45
N LEU A 40 19.81 -40.84 7.95
CA LEU A 40 21.25 -41.13 8.06
C LEU A 40 21.77 -41.20 9.49
N VAL A 41 21.03 -40.65 10.46
CA VAL A 41 21.41 -40.77 11.89
C VAL A 41 21.29 -42.20 12.37
N MET A 42 20.34 -43.00 11.82
CA MET A 42 20.16 -44.40 12.24
C MET A 42 21.45 -45.27 12.06
N PRO A 43 22.01 -45.38 10.83
CA PRO A 43 23.22 -46.19 10.66
C PRO A 43 24.43 -45.70 11.45
N ILE A 44 24.53 -44.36 11.64
CA ILE A 44 25.59 -43.79 12.49
C ILE A 44 25.43 -44.28 13.94
N LEU A 45 24.21 -44.27 14.49
CA LEU A 45 23.92 -44.76 15.81
C LEU A 45 24.15 -46.29 15.91
N ASN A 46 23.74 -47.05 14.91
CA ASN A 46 23.93 -48.50 14.87
C ASN A 46 25.41 -48.88 14.90
N ILE A 47 26.27 -48.17 14.16
CA ILE A 47 27.71 -48.36 14.20
C ILE A 47 28.28 -48.01 15.58
N LEU A 48 27.90 -46.86 16.14
CA LEU A 48 28.43 -46.37 17.42
C LEU A 48 28.07 -47.28 18.61
N PHE A 49 26.82 -47.78 18.62
CA PHE A 49 26.28 -48.55 19.72
C PHE A 49 26.29 -50.07 19.47
N GLN A 50 26.71 -50.51 18.30
CA GLN A 50 26.74 -51.94 17.92
C GLN A 50 25.37 -52.65 18.10
N ILE A 51 24.27 -51.96 17.70
CA ILE A 51 22.88 -52.34 18.04
C ILE A 51 22.34 -53.40 17.06
N GLU A 52 22.77 -53.39 15.78
CA GLU A 52 22.22 -54.28 14.73
C GLU A 52 23.20 -55.33 14.24
N GLU A 53 22.63 -56.52 13.87
CA GLU A 53 23.34 -57.53 13.11
C GLU A 53 23.65 -57.00 11.69
N ARG A 54 24.85 -57.38 11.18
CA ARG A 54 25.30 -56.96 9.85
C ARG A 54 24.41 -57.51 8.77
N VAL A 55 23.98 -56.68 7.85
CA VAL A 55 23.21 -57.07 6.66
C VAL A 55 24.20 -57.66 5.63
N THR A 56 24.06 -58.94 5.32
CA THR A 56 24.98 -59.66 4.44
C THR A 56 24.42 -59.92 3.06
N THR A 57 23.11 -59.72 2.81
CA THR A 57 22.42 -60.05 1.56
C THR A 57 21.93 -58.78 0.85
N TYR A 58 22.32 -58.66 -0.42
CA TYR A 58 21.80 -57.60 -1.32
C TYR A 58 20.52 -58.04 -1.98
N ILE A 59 19.47 -57.21 -2.00
CA ILE A 59 18.20 -57.49 -2.66
C ILE A 59 18.14 -56.64 -3.95
N PRO A 60 18.13 -57.27 -5.15
CA PRO A 60 18.14 -56.51 -6.41
C PRO A 60 16.82 -55.78 -6.61
N PHE A 61 16.88 -54.50 -7.05
CA PHE A 61 15.68 -53.68 -7.35
C PHE A 61 14.80 -54.29 -8.46
N SER A 62 15.34 -55.18 -9.31
CA SER A 62 14.58 -55.90 -10.35
C SER A 62 13.53 -56.85 -9.81
N SER A 63 13.60 -57.20 -8.51
CA SER A 63 12.60 -58.04 -7.84
C SER A 63 11.34 -57.28 -7.41
N LEU A 64 11.31 -55.97 -7.57
CA LEU A 64 10.18 -55.12 -7.16
C LEU A 64 9.15 -54.96 -8.27
N ASP A 65 7.92 -55.36 -8.05
CA ASP A 65 6.79 -55.03 -8.90
C ASP A 65 6.08 -53.76 -8.37
N LEU A 66 6.48 -52.60 -8.88
CA LEU A 66 5.94 -51.28 -8.48
C LEU A 66 4.49 -51.05 -8.92
N THR A 67 3.89 -51.99 -9.67
CA THR A 67 2.48 -51.87 -10.07
C THR A 67 1.52 -52.36 -8.99
N THR A 68 2.01 -53.05 -7.96
CA THR A 68 1.21 -53.58 -6.85
C THR A 68 1.43 -52.84 -5.56
N GLN A 69 0.39 -52.82 -4.69
CA GLN A 69 0.50 -52.23 -3.35
C GLN A 69 1.54 -52.97 -2.49
N ALA A 70 1.73 -54.26 -2.71
CA ALA A 70 2.77 -55.08 -2.06
C ALA A 70 4.18 -54.66 -2.50
N GLY A 71 4.40 -54.28 -3.76
CA GLY A 71 5.66 -53.78 -4.25
C GLY A 71 6.13 -52.48 -3.60
N TRP A 72 5.21 -51.57 -3.28
CA TRP A 72 5.53 -50.34 -2.55
C TRP A 72 5.97 -50.60 -1.09
N SER A 73 5.36 -51.57 -0.40
CA SER A 73 5.80 -51.95 0.95
C SER A 73 7.19 -52.65 0.92
N GLN A 74 7.44 -53.49 -0.09
CA GLN A 74 8.72 -54.13 -0.30
C GLN A 74 9.82 -53.14 -0.70
N MET A 75 9.48 -52.04 -1.39
CA MET A 75 10.45 -51.03 -1.78
C MET A 75 11.15 -50.39 -0.56
N LYS A 76 10.40 -50.11 0.53
CA LYS A 76 11.00 -49.66 1.78
C LYS A 76 12.01 -50.65 2.32
N GLU A 77 11.63 -51.93 2.37
CA GLU A 77 12.46 -53.00 2.88
C GLU A 77 13.72 -53.17 2.03
N VAL A 78 13.60 -53.18 0.69
CA VAL A 78 14.72 -53.29 -0.25
C VAL A 78 15.67 -52.11 -0.12
N VAL A 79 15.16 -50.86 -0.04
CA VAL A 79 16.00 -49.66 0.12
C VAL A 79 16.74 -49.68 1.46
N THR A 80 16.07 -50.02 2.54
CA THR A 80 16.68 -50.08 3.86
C THR A 80 17.71 -51.19 3.94
N ASN A 81 17.39 -52.39 3.43
CA ASN A 81 18.30 -53.52 3.38
C ASN A 81 19.55 -53.22 2.55
N ASN A 82 19.39 -52.71 1.31
CA ASN A 82 20.52 -52.41 0.45
C ASN A 82 21.41 -51.30 1.00
N PHE A 83 20.85 -50.33 1.68
CA PHE A 83 21.60 -49.30 2.38
C PHE A 83 22.38 -49.91 3.59
N GLY A 84 21.73 -50.77 4.38
CA GLY A 84 22.37 -51.53 5.45
C GLY A 84 23.47 -52.43 4.92
N TYR A 85 23.26 -53.14 3.81
CA TYR A 85 24.28 -53.95 3.13
C TYR A 85 25.49 -53.11 2.72
N PHE A 86 25.28 -51.97 2.07
CA PHE A 86 26.37 -51.07 1.69
C PHE A 86 27.18 -50.59 2.88
N VAL A 87 26.50 -50.19 3.96
CA VAL A 87 27.15 -49.76 5.21
C VAL A 87 27.93 -50.92 5.86
N SER A 88 27.36 -52.15 5.90
CA SER A 88 28.01 -53.33 6.43
C SER A 88 29.25 -53.71 5.63
N GLN A 89 29.17 -53.68 4.31
CA GLN A 89 30.30 -53.93 3.40
C GLN A 89 31.42 -52.89 3.62
N LEU A 90 31.09 -51.62 3.80
CA LEU A 90 32.05 -50.55 4.02
C LEU A 90 32.78 -50.72 5.39
N ILE A 91 32.06 -51.20 6.40
CA ILE A 91 32.65 -51.50 7.71
C ILE A 91 33.63 -52.69 7.61
N GLU A 92 33.31 -53.68 6.80
CA GLU A 92 34.18 -54.86 6.62
C GLU A 92 35.46 -54.57 5.82
N THR A 93 35.33 -53.70 4.78
CA THR A 93 36.48 -53.37 3.93
C THR A 93 37.39 -52.30 4.49
N GLU A 94 36.83 -51.21 5.06
CA GLU A 94 37.57 -50.01 5.44
C GLU A 94 37.55 -49.74 6.95
N GLY A 95 36.74 -50.47 7.68
CA GLY A 95 36.59 -50.32 9.14
C GLY A 95 35.55 -49.28 9.57
N ALA A 96 35.07 -49.41 10.81
CA ALA A 96 33.98 -48.61 11.36
C ALA A 96 34.29 -47.09 11.42
N SER A 97 35.52 -46.69 11.76
CA SER A 97 35.92 -45.28 11.82
C SER A 97 35.90 -44.59 10.48
N TYR A 98 36.35 -45.25 9.42
CA TYR A 98 36.31 -44.71 8.06
C TYR A 98 34.89 -44.62 7.53
N THR A 99 34.04 -45.62 7.80
CA THR A 99 32.63 -45.61 7.47
C THR A 99 31.89 -44.43 8.11
N LEU A 100 32.19 -44.10 9.39
CA LEU A 100 31.63 -42.92 10.06
C LEU A 100 32.02 -41.60 9.35
N ILE A 101 33.26 -41.49 8.85
CA ILE A 101 33.69 -40.31 8.09
C ILE A 101 32.89 -40.18 6.80
N ILE A 102 32.73 -41.30 6.06
CA ILE A 102 31.95 -41.31 4.80
C ILE A 102 30.48 -40.92 5.06
N LEU A 103 29.85 -41.50 6.09
CA LEU A 103 28.46 -41.16 6.46
C LEU A 103 28.34 -39.69 6.89
N GLY A 104 29.36 -39.18 7.62
CA GLY A 104 29.43 -37.75 7.96
C GLY A 104 29.51 -36.84 6.77
N ILE A 105 30.36 -37.16 5.77
CA ILE A 105 30.44 -36.41 4.51
C ILE A 105 29.11 -36.46 3.76
N TYR A 106 28.49 -37.65 3.69
CA TYR A 106 27.19 -37.82 3.01
C TYR A 106 26.08 -37.03 3.74
N LEU A 107 26.08 -36.99 5.06
CA LEU A 107 25.16 -36.15 5.85
C LEU A 107 25.33 -34.66 5.53
N VAL A 108 26.58 -34.18 5.44
CA VAL A 108 26.87 -32.79 5.06
C VAL A 108 26.37 -32.50 3.63
N LEU A 109 26.62 -33.41 2.68
CA LEU A 109 26.17 -33.28 1.30
C LEU A 109 24.64 -33.22 1.21
N MET A 110 23.93 -34.13 1.90
CA MET A 110 22.46 -34.13 1.92
C MET A 110 21.90 -32.88 2.59
N THR A 111 22.55 -32.39 3.63
CA THR A 111 22.19 -31.13 4.27
C THR A 111 22.41 -29.93 3.35
N LEU A 112 23.51 -29.93 2.59
CA LEU A 112 23.78 -28.89 1.58
C LEU A 112 22.70 -28.88 0.49
N LEU A 113 22.34 -30.03 -0.06
CA LEU A 113 21.27 -30.16 -1.06
C LEU A 113 19.90 -29.70 -0.49
N LYS A 114 19.58 -30.12 0.74
CA LYS A 114 18.37 -29.67 1.45
C LYS A 114 18.34 -28.15 1.61
N VAL A 115 19.43 -27.54 2.10
CA VAL A 115 19.52 -26.10 2.30
C VAL A 115 19.43 -25.36 0.98
N GLY A 116 20.10 -25.89 -0.09
CA GLY A 116 19.99 -25.38 -1.44
C GLY A 116 18.55 -25.42 -1.97
N ALA A 117 17.84 -26.54 -1.80
CA ALA A 117 16.44 -26.67 -2.18
C ALA A 117 15.53 -25.70 -1.37
N THR A 118 15.77 -25.56 -0.05
CA THR A 118 15.03 -24.61 0.79
C THR A 118 15.23 -23.16 0.31
N TYR A 119 16.50 -22.81 0.00
CA TYR A 119 16.83 -21.49 -0.54
C TYR A 119 16.15 -21.23 -1.88
N LEU A 120 16.21 -22.18 -2.82
CA LEU A 120 15.55 -22.05 -4.13
C LEU A 120 14.02 -21.95 -3.99
N GLY A 121 13.42 -22.73 -3.09
CA GLY A 121 11.99 -22.59 -2.77
C GLY A 121 11.63 -21.18 -2.33
N GLY A 122 12.42 -20.58 -1.43
CA GLY A 122 12.27 -19.19 -1.02
C GLY A 122 12.57 -18.18 -2.13
N PHE A 123 13.64 -18.42 -2.91
CA PHE A 123 14.05 -17.55 -4.02
C PHE A 123 12.94 -17.37 -5.05
N PHE A 124 12.24 -18.43 -5.42
CA PHE A 124 11.11 -18.34 -6.36
C PHE A 124 9.85 -17.69 -5.78
N LEU A 125 9.75 -17.51 -4.46
CA LEU A 125 8.67 -16.75 -3.85
C LEU A 125 8.91 -15.22 -3.86
N VAL A 126 10.16 -14.76 -3.98
CA VAL A 126 10.49 -13.32 -3.98
C VAL A 126 9.81 -12.55 -5.12
N PRO A 127 9.83 -13.03 -6.40
CA PRO A 127 9.13 -12.34 -7.49
C PRO A 127 7.61 -12.25 -7.28
N ILE A 128 7.01 -13.25 -6.64
CA ILE A 128 5.58 -13.22 -6.29
C ILE A 128 5.33 -12.10 -5.28
N ARG A 129 6.12 -12.05 -4.22
CA ARG A 129 6.02 -11.04 -3.17
C ARG A 129 6.11 -9.62 -3.72
N THR A 130 7.20 -9.31 -4.42
CA THR A 130 7.45 -7.96 -4.95
C THR A 130 6.48 -7.58 -6.06
N GLY A 131 6.10 -8.54 -6.89
CA GLY A 131 5.16 -8.34 -7.97
C GLY A 131 3.75 -8.01 -7.50
N VAL A 132 3.23 -8.71 -6.49
CA VAL A 132 1.91 -8.42 -5.89
C VAL A 132 1.87 -7.00 -5.33
N VAL A 133 2.92 -6.56 -4.64
CA VAL A 133 3.02 -5.19 -4.09
C VAL A 133 3.03 -4.16 -5.21
N ARG A 134 3.85 -4.37 -6.24
CA ARG A 134 3.91 -3.49 -7.42
C ARG A 134 2.54 -3.37 -8.08
N ASP A 135 1.89 -4.49 -8.36
CA ASP A 135 0.62 -4.53 -9.10
C ASP A 135 -0.49 -3.85 -8.29
N LEU A 136 -0.52 -4.07 -6.97
CA LEU A 136 -1.48 -3.42 -6.07
C LEU A 136 -1.26 -1.90 -6.00
N ARG A 137 -0.01 -1.45 -5.89
CA ARG A 137 0.31 -0.02 -5.90
C ARG A 137 -0.04 0.65 -7.22
N ASN A 138 0.22 -0.03 -8.35
CA ASN A 138 -0.16 0.48 -9.66
C ASN A 138 -1.68 0.60 -9.81
N GLN A 139 -2.45 -0.41 -9.36
CA GLN A 139 -3.91 -0.37 -9.37
C GLN A 139 -4.45 0.77 -8.48
N LEU A 140 -3.90 0.95 -7.29
CA LEU A 140 -4.27 2.05 -6.39
C LEU A 140 -3.97 3.41 -7.02
N ASN A 141 -2.76 3.60 -7.58
CA ASN A 141 -2.39 4.86 -8.22
C ASN A 141 -3.31 5.17 -9.41
N ALA A 142 -3.55 4.20 -10.29
CA ALA A 142 -4.46 4.37 -11.42
C ALA A 142 -5.89 4.73 -10.96
N LYS A 143 -6.36 4.08 -9.88
CA LYS A 143 -7.68 4.36 -9.32
C LYS A 143 -7.77 5.75 -8.70
N ILE A 144 -6.76 6.17 -7.94
CA ILE A 144 -6.67 7.51 -7.34
C ILE A 144 -6.76 8.59 -8.43
N LEU A 145 -6.05 8.41 -9.55
CA LEU A 145 -6.09 9.35 -10.67
C LEU A 145 -7.45 9.38 -11.38
N ALA A 146 -8.21 8.28 -11.34
CA ALA A 146 -9.54 8.18 -11.96
C ALA A 146 -10.68 8.67 -11.06
N LEU A 147 -10.46 8.82 -9.76
CA LEU A 147 -11.50 9.28 -8.82
C LEU A 147 -11.68 10.80 -8.88
N PRO A 148 -12.91 11.32 -8.71
CA PRO A 148 -13.21 12.75 -8.73
C PRO A 148 -12.65 13.45 -7.48
N LEU A 149 -12.42 14.76 -7.58
CA LEU A 149 -11.91 15.59 -6.48
C LEU A 149 -12.75 15.49 -5.21
N GLY A 150 -14.06 15.36 -5.31
CA GLY A 150 -14.96 15.21 -4.18
C GLY A 150 -14.73 13.97 -3.31
N PHE A 151 -14.02 12.96 -3.83
CA PHE A 151 -13.60 11.80 -3.05
C PHE A 151 -12.51 12.15 -2.03
N PHE A 152 -11.68 13.14 -2.32
CA PHE A 152 -10.50 13.49 -1.53
C PHE A 152 -10.77 14.69 -0.62
N SER A 153 -11.53 14.51 0.46
CA SER A 153 -11.52 15.45 1.57
C SER A 153 -10.15 15.44 2.29
N GLU A 154 -9.85 16.45 3.11
CA GLU A 154 -8.56 16.46 3.84
C GLU A 154 -8.37 15.25 4.75
N GLU A 155 -9.43 14.78 5.41
CA GLU A 155 -9.41 13.54 6.20
C GLU A 155 -9.09 12.31 5.34
N ARG A 156 -9.61 12.26 4.10
CA ARG A 156 -9.38 11.12 3.18
C ARG A 156 -8.00 11.11 2.55
N LYS A 157 -7.33 12.25 2.37
CA LYS A 157 -5.96 12.28 1.82
C LYS A 157 -4.97 11.52 2.70
N GLY A 158 -4.97 11.77 4.00
CA GLY A 158 -4.14 11.06 4.97
C GLY A 158 -4.46 9.56 5.03
N ASP A 159 -5.73 9.21 4.97
CA ASP A 159 -6.20 7.82 4.94
C ASP A 159 -5.73 7.08 3.68
N VAL A 160 -5.83 7.71 2.50
CA VAL A 160 -5.30 7.16 1.24
C VAL A 160 -3.80 6.91 1.31
N LEU A 161 -3.03 7.86 1.86
CA LEU A 161 -1.58 7.72 2.01
C LEU A 161 -1.23 6.57 2.97
N ALA A 162 -1.93 6.46 4.10
CA ALA A 162 -1.75 5.37 5.07
C ALA A 162 -2.05 3.99 4.44
N ARG A 163 -3.02 3.90 3.53
CA ARG A 163 -3.35 2.66 2.82
C ARG A 163 -2.27 2.25 1.83
N ILE A 164 -1.73 3.20 1.04
CA ILE A 164 -0.66 2.91 0.06
C ILE A 164 0.64 2.49 0.77
N THR A 165 0.96 3.10 1.91
CA THR A 165 2.21 2.84 2.63
C THR A 165 2.10 1.68 3.60
N GLY A 166 1.10 1.67 4.48
CA GLY A 166 0.94 0.71 5.57
C GLY A 166 0.14 -0.54 5.17
N ASP A 167 -1.10 -0.35 4.67
CA ASP A 167 -1.99 -1.48 4.39
C ASP A 167 -1.48 -2.39 3.28
N VAL A 168 -0.85 -1.84 2.24
CA VAL A 168 -0.23 -2.65 1.18
C VAL A 168 0.86 -3.56 1.74
N GLY A 169 1.67 -3.09 2.72
CA GLY A 169 2.67 -3.91 3.41
C GLY A 169 2.05 -5.05 4.23
N GLU A 170 0.92 -4.80 4.88
CA GLU A 170 0.19 -5.84 5.61
C GLU A 170 -0.44 -6.88 4.67
N VAL A 171 -0.93 -6.46 3.50
CA VAL A 171 -1.40 -7.38 2.45
C VAL A 171 -0.24 -8.24 1.94
N GLU A 172 0.94 -7.66 1.72
CA GLU A 172 2.17 -8.37 1.35
C GLU A 172 2.49 -9.49 2.34
N ASN A 173 2.55 -9.15 3.64
CA ASN A 173 2.82 -10.11 4.72
C ASN A 173 1.75 -11.21 4.79
N SER A 174 0.49 -10.87 4.54
CA SER A 174 -0.62 -11.82 4.51
C SER A 174 -0.53 -12.79 3.33
N VAL A 175 -0.17 -12.30 2.14
CA VAL A 175 0.03 -13.14 0.95
C VAL A 175 1.15 -14.13 1.19
N MET A 176 2.30 -13.69 1.74
CA MET A 176 3.43 -14.58 2.05
C MET A 176 3.07 -15.61 3.11
N SER A 177 2.41 -15.18 4.20
CA SER A 177 1.93 -16.10 5.22
C SER A 177 0.91 -17.11 4.68
N SER A 178 0.12 -16.72 3.69
CA SER A 178 -0.82 -17.62 2.99
C SER A 178 -0.08 -18.69 2.19
N LEU A 179 1.00 -18.33 1.50
CA LEU A 179 1.83 -19.27 0.76
C LEU A 179 2.53 -20.26 1.69
N ASP A 180 3.12 -19.77 2.78
CA ASP A 180 3.74 -20.65 3.79
C ASP A 180 2.71 -21.60 4.42
N LEU A 181 1.51 -21.10 4.72
CA LEU A 181 0.44 -21.88 5.35
C LEU A 181 -0.17 -22.92 4.41
N LEU A 182 -0.28 -22.65 3.11
CA LEU A 182 -0.89 -23.58 2.15
C LEU A 182 0.11 -24.50 1.46
N LEU A 183 1.36 -24.08 1.31
CA LEU A 183 2.35 -24.81 0.51
C LEU A 183 3.45 -25.39 1.40
N LYS A 184 4.27 -24.55 2.01
CA LYS A 184 5.46 -25.01 2.72
C LYS A 184 5.13 -25.85 3.96
N ASN A 185 4.32 -25.30 4.87
CA ASN A 185 4.03 -25.97 6.14
C ASN A 185 3.24 -27.26 5.98
N PRO A 186 2.18 -27.36 5.13
CA PRO A 186 1.50 -28.63 4.90
C PRO A 186 2.41 -29.71 4.30
N ILE A 187 3.28 -29.36 3.32
CA ILE A 187 4.21 -30.30 2.74
C ILE A 187 5.09 -30.91 3.83
N LEU A 188 5.68 -30.06 4.70
CA LEU A 188 6.52 -30.53 5.82
C LEU A 188 5.72 -31.35 6.82
N ILE A 189 4.51 -30.90 7.18
CA ILE A 189 3.65 -31.62 8.15
C ILE A 189 3.27 -33.00 7.61
N PHE A 190 2.80 -33.07 6.36
CA PHE A 190 2.42 -34.36 5.76
C PHE A 190 3.63 -35.30 5.59
N ALA A 191 4.81 -34.76 5.23
CA ALA A 191 6.03 -35.54 5.12
C ALA A 191 6.45 -36.12 6.49
N TYR A 192 6.44 -35.29 7.53
CA TYR A 192 6.83 -35.73 8.89
C TYR A 192 5.78 -36.68 9.51
N LEU A 193 4.49 -36.32 9.45
CA LEU A 193 3.41 -37.20 9.96
C LEU A 193 3.34 -38.52 9.21
N GLY A 194 3.47 -38.50 7.87
CA GLY A 194 3.53 -39.70 7.08
C GLY A 194 4.68 -40.61 7.49
N SER A 195 5.90 -40.05 7.68
CA SER A 195 7.04 -40.81 8.18
C SER A 195 6.82 -41.35 9.59
N MET A 196 6.26 -40.53 10.51
CA MET A 196 5.95 -40.98 11.88
C MET A 196 4.94 -42.13 11.90
N LEU A 197 3.87 -42.06 11.08
CA LEU A 197 2.88 -43.14 10.96
C LEU A 197 3.47 -44.44 10.40
N VAL A 198 4.38 -44.32 9.42
CA VAL A 198 5.08 -45.48 8.83
C VAL A 198 6.02 -46.14 9.84
N ILE A 199 6.64 -45.34 10.72
CA ILE A 199 7.54 -45.86 11.78
C ILE A 199 6.73 -46.54 12.88
N SER A 200 5.73 -45.83 13.43
CA SER A 200 4.85 -46.38 14.49
C SER A 200 3.53 -45.59 14.54
N TRP A 201 2.44 -46.25 14.16
CA TRP A 201 1.12 -45.66 14.27
C TRP A 201 0.70 -45.48 15.75
N GLN A 202 1.15 -46.38 16.65
CA GLN A 202 0.84 -46.37 18.09
C GLN A 202 1.47 -45.15 18.78
N LEU A 203 2.76 -44.92 18.55
CA LEU A 203 3.45 -43.72 19.04
C LEU A 203 2.85 -42.43 18.49
N THR A 204 2.50 -42.43 17.21
CA THR A 204 1.93 -41.27 16.56
C THR A 204 0.55 -40.94 17.11
N LEU A 205 -0.30 -41.92 17.36
CA LEU A 205 -1.59 -41.74 18.02
C LEU A 205 -1.44 -41.17 19.43
N PHE A 206 -0.47 -41.69 20.20
CA PHE A 206 -0.15 -41.20 21.54
C PHE A 206 0.30 -39.73 21.52
N VAL A 207 1.15 -39.35 20.56
CA VAL A 207 1.59 -37.96 20.35
C VAL A 207 0.38 -37.06 20.05
N PHE A 208 -0.57 -37.51 19.21
CA PHE A 208 -1.80 -36.75 18.92
C PHE A 208 -2.67 -36.53 20.15
N LEU A 209 -2.60 -37.39 21.13
CA LEU A 209 -3.33 -37.24 22.40
C LEU A 209 -2.67 -36.22 23.34
N VAL A 210 -1.33 -36.10 23.31
CA VAL A 210 -0.56 -35.17 24.16
C VAL A 210 -0.49 -33.76 23.60
N LEU A 211 -0.37 -33.59 22.27
CA LEU A 211 -0.24 -32.30 21.60
C LEU A 211 -1.34 -31.28 21.92
N PRO A 212 -2.65 -31.62 22.01
CA PRO A 212 -3.70 -30.66 22.33
C PRO A 212 -3.53 -30.02 23.71
N ILE A 213 -2.94 -30.70 24.67
CA ILE A 213 -2.69 -30.16 26.02
C ILE A 213 -1.67 -29.02 25.94
N ALA A 214 -0.57 -29.23 25.22
CA ALA A 214 0.42 -28.19 24.97
C ALA A 214 -0.18 -27.01 24.17
N GLY A 215 -0.99 -27.30 23.17
CA GLY A 215 -1.74 -26.31 22.36
C GLY A 215 -2.69 -25.44 23.18
N PHE A 216 -3.40 -26.02 24.14
CA PHE A 216 -4.31 -25.30 25.04
C PHE A 216 -3.57 -24.30 25.94
N VAL A 217 -2.45 -24.72 26.54
CA VAL A 217 -1.61 -23.84 27.39
C VAL A 217 -1.05 -22.70 26.58
N MET A 218 -0.49 -22.97 25.40
CA MET A 218 0.04 -21.94 24.50
C MET A 218 -1.04 -21.00 23.99
N GLY A 219 -2.25 -21.50 23.74
CA GLY A 219 -3.41 -20.69 23.33
C GLY A 219 -3.80 -19.63 24.38
N ARG A 220 -3.70 -19.97 25.66
CA ARG A 220 -3.96 -19.03 26.76
C ARG A 220 -2.90 -17.90 26.83
N VAL A 221 -1.63 -18.26 26.66
CA VAL A 221 -0.53 -17.26 26.57
C VAL A 221 -0.74 -16.33 25.39
N GLY A 222 -1.06 -16.87 24.23
CA GLY A 222 -1.30 -16.09 23.01
C GLY A 222 -2.50 -15.13 23.11
N LYS A 223 -3.60 -15.55 23.76
CA LYS A 223 -4.77 -14.69 23.98
C LYS A 223 -4.48 -13.51 24.90
N SER A 224 -3.71 -13.72 25.96
CA SER A 224 -3.27 -12.64 26.87
C SER A 224 -2.36 -11.64 26.16
N LEU A 225 -1.40 -12.12 25.38
CA LEU A 225 -0.49 -11.29 24.59
C LEU A 225 -1.24 -10.41 23.59
N LYS A 226 -2.23 -10.98 22.86
CA LYS A 226 -3.03 -10.24 21.86
C LYS A 226 -3.74 -9.04 22.47
N ARG A 227 -4.37 -9.18 23.64
CA ARG A 227 -5.11 -8.10 24.30
C ARG A 227 -4.18 -6.92 24.64
N THR A 228 -3.05 -7.20 25.29
CA THR A 228 -2.10 -6.16 25.70
C THR A 228 -1.40 -5.51 24.50
N SER A 229 -1.14 -6.26 23.41
CA SER A 229 -0.58 -5.70 22.18
C SER A 229 -1.52 -4.71 21.48
N LEU A 230 -2.85 -4.95 21.52
CA LEU A 230 -3.84 -4.00 20.99
C LEU A 230 -3.86 -2.71 21.80
N GLU A 231 -3.76 -2.80 23.12
CA GLU A 231 -3.67 -1.63 24.01
C GLU A 231 -2.43 -0.79 23.70
N ALA A 232 -1.25 -1.42 23.58
CA ALA A 232 -0.02 -0.75 23.19
C ALA A 232 -0.14 -0.09 21.80
N GLN A 233 -0.81 -0.72 20.83
CA GLN A 233 -1.02 -0.15 19.51
C GLN A 233 -1.91 1.09 19.54
N ASN A 234 -2.94 1.11 20.38
CA ASN A 234 -3.81 2.28 20.55
C ASN A 234 -3.04 3.45 21.19
N GLN A 235 -2.26 3.17 22.25
CA GLN A 235 -1.44 4.20 22.91
C GLN A 235 -0.36 4.75 21.95
N TRP A 236 0.24 3.91 21.11
CA TRP A 236 1.15 4.36 20.05
C TRP A 236 0.47 5.32 19.07
N GLY A 237 -0.76 4.99 18.64
CA GLY A 237 -1.55 5.88 17.78
C GLY A 237 -1.80 7.24 18.42
N GLN A 238 -2.11 7.29 19.72
CA GLN A 238 -2.27 8.54 20.48
C GLN A 238 -0.98 9.36 20.55
N LEU A 239 0.18 8.72 20.77
CA LEU A 239 1.48 9.40 20.76
C LEU A 239 1.79 10.03 19.39
N ILE A 240 1.55 9.32 18.30
CA ILE A 240 1.76 9.86 16.95
C ILE A 240 0.85 11.04 16.70
N SER A 241 -0.43 10.97 17.10
CA SER A 241 -1.36 12.09 16.97
C SER A 241 -0.90 13.33 17.77
N GLN A 242 -0.33 13.15 18.97
CA GLN A 242 0.25 14.27 19.74
C GLN A 242 1.45 14.90 19.03
N VAL A 243 2.30 14.10 18.38
CA VAL A 243 3.44 14.60 17.60
C VAL A 243 2.94 15.40 16.38
N GLU A 244 1.94 14.88 15.65
CA GLU A 244 1.33 15.56 14.50
C GLU A 244 0.70 16.89 14.92
N GLU A 245 -0.07 16.92 16.02
CA GLU A 245 -0.64 18.13 16.61
C GLU A 245 0.44 19.16 16.96
N THR A 246 1.52 18.68 17.61
CA THR A 246 2.65 19.54 18.00
C THR A 246 3.39 20.12 16.79
N LEU A 247 3.67 19.31 15.77
CA LEU A 247 4.34 19.76 14.55
C LEU A 247 3.46 20.76 13.77
N GLY A 248 2.17 20.48 13.65
CA GLY A 248 1.21 21.38 13.01
C GLY A 248 1.07 22.71 13.74
N GLY A 249 1.09 22.67 15.08
CA GLY A 249 0.97 23.84 15.96
C GLY A 249 2.30 24.44 16.44
N LEU A 250 3.47 24.03 15.89
CA LEU A 250 4.78 24.38 16.44
C LEU A 250 5.01 25.90 16.56
N ARG A 251 4.52 26.68 15.59
CA ARG A 251 4.58 28.15 15.64
C ARG A 251 3.84 28.70 16.87
N ILE A 252 2.68 28.13 17.20
CA ILE A 252 1.88 28.54 18.36
C ILE A 252 2.59 28.13 19.64
N VAL A 253 3.09 26.91 19.74
CA VAL A 253 3.87 26.42 20.89
C VAL A 253 5.04 27.35 21.17
N LYS A 254 5.78 27.77 20.13
CA LYS A 254 6.89 28.73 20.25
C LYS A 254 6.44 30.13 20.63
N ALA A 255 5.37 30.64 20.02
CA ALA A 255 4.86 31.97 20.28
C ALA A 255 4.33 32.17 21.72
N PHE A 256 3.77 31.09 22.31
CA PHE A 256 3.24 31.11 23.67
C PHE A 256 4.21 30.53 24.72
N THR A 257 5.43 30.19 24.32
CA THR A 257 6.46 29.59 25.22
C THR A 257 5.92 28.36 25.95
N ALA A 258 5.15 27.51 25.23
CA ALA A 258 4.42 26.38 25.80
C ALA A 258 5.16 25.03 25.64
N GLU A 259 6.48 25.07 25.39
CA GLU A 259 7.30 23.87 25.13
C GLU A 259 7.25 22.90 26.32
N GLU A 260 7.39 23.43 27.54
CA GLU A 260 7.39 22.59 28.75
C GLU A 260 6.05 21.90 28.99
N PHE A 261 4.94 22.57 28.69
CA PHE A 261 3.59 22.02 28.80
C PHE A 261 3.39 20.87 27.82
N VAL A 262 3.78 21.07 26.54
CA VAL A 262 3.64 20.06 25.49
C VAL A 262 4.58 18.88 25.74
N ASP A 263 5.83 19.13 26.15
CA ASP A 263 6.81 18.11 26.46
C ASP A 263 6.36 17.25 27.66
N LYS A 264 5.83 17.85 28.72
CA LYS A 264 5.28 17.12 29.87
C LYS A 264 4.14 16.19 29.46
N ARG A 265 3.16 16.70 28.67
CA ARG A 265 2.04 15.89 28.15
C ARG A 265 2.52 14.70 27.34
N PHE A 266 3.52 14.90 26.48
CA PHE A 266 4.11 13.84 25.69
C PHE A 266 4.84 12.82 26.56
N ARG A 267 5.66 13.26 27.51
CA ARG A 267 6.40 12.38 28.44
C ARG A 267 5.47 11.51 29.27
N ASP A 268 4.38 12.07 29.77
CA ASP A 268 3.40 11.33 30.57
C ASP A 268 2.76 10.20 29.73
N SER A 269 2.30 10.50 28.51
CA SER A 269 1.73 9.52 27.59
C SER A 269 2.77 8.48 27.14
N ASN A 270 4.02 8.89 26.90
CA ASN A 270 5.11 7.99 26.50
C ASN A 270 5.52 7.05 27.63
N GLU A 271 5.46 7.51 28.88
CA GLU A 271 5.72 6.65 30.04
C GLU A 271 4.61 5.60 30.23
N GLU A 272 3.35 5.97 30.03
CA GLU A 272 2.23 5.01 30.03
C GLU A 272 2.40 3.95 28.94
N TYR A 273 2.72 4.38 27.71
CA TYR A 273 3.04 3.49 26.59
C TYR A 273 4.22 2.55 26.95
N ARG A 274 5.30 3.08 27.51
CA ARG A 274 6.46 2.30 27.96
C ARG A 274 6.06 1.19 28.92
N GLN A 275 5.22 1.46 29.90
CA GLN A 275 4.76 0.46 30.88
C GLN A 275 3.94 -0.64 30.21
N THR A 276 3.05 -0.27 29.28
CA THR A 276 2.25 -1.24 28.51
C THR A 276 3.15 -2.11 27.64
N VAL A 277 4.13 -1.52 26.94
CA VAL A 277 5.11 -2.27 26.10
C VAL A 277 5.98 -3.20 26.95
N ILE A 278 6.39 -2.80 28.15
CA ILE A 278 7.08 -3.71 29.07
C ILE A 278 6.20 -4.92 29.38
N GLY A 279 4.91 -4.71 29.64
CA GLY A 279 3.94 -5.78 29.87
C GLY A 279 3.81 -6.73 28.67
N VAL A 280 3.76 -6.16 27.45
CA VAL A 280 3.73 -6.94 26.19
C VAL A 280 4.99 -7.79 26.04
N ASN A 281 6.18 -7.14 26.16
CA ASN A 281 7.46 -7.79 25.94
C ASN A 281 7.73 -8.90 26.98
N ARG A 282 7.39 -8.67 28.25
CA ARG A 282 7.51 -9.72 29.30
C ARG A 282 6.65 -10.94 28.98
N ARG A 283 5.40 -10.75 28.50
CA ARG A 283 4.53 -11.86 28.08
C ARG A 283 5.04 -12.55 26.82
N GLN A 284 5.58 -11.78 25.87
CA GLN A 284 6.18 -12.34 24.67
C GLN A 284 7.42 -13.17 24.97
N LEU A 285 8.28 -12.69 25.88
CA LEU A 285 9.45 -13.42 26.34
C LEU A 285 9.07 -14.74 27.05
N LEU A 286 7.96 -14.78 27.79
CA LEU A 286 7.47 -16.01 28.44
C LEU A 286 7.01 -17.07 27.42
N ALA A 287 6.59 -16.67 26.22
CA ALA A 287 6.07 -17.62 25.23
C ALA A 287 7.12 -18.64 24.78
N HIS A 288 8.39 -18.24 24.67
CA HIS A 288 9.48 -19.15 24.27
C HIS A 288 9.82 -20.18 25.37
N PRO A 289 10.12 -19.80 26.61
CA PRO A 289 10.41 -20.76 27.70
C PRO A 289 9.23 -21.71 27.99
N VAL A 290 8.00 -21.20 27.97
CA VAL A 290 6.81 -22.05 28.15
C VAL A 290 6.69 -23.06 27.01
N SER A 291 6.91 -22.65 25.78
CA SER A 291 6.91 -23.55 24.62
C SER A 291 8.02 -24.58 24.68
N GLU A 292 9.20 -24.19 25.14
CA GLU A 292 10.34 -25.07 25.30
C GLU A 292 10.09 -26.11 26.40
N LEU A 293 9.59 -25.66 27.55
CA LEU A 293 9.20 -26.56 28.64
C LEU A 293 8.13 -27.59 28.22
N LEU A 294 7.09 -27.13 27.55
CA LEU A 294 6.04 -28.00 27.02
C LEU A 294 6.57 -28.96 25.95
N GLY A 295 7.47 -28.50 25.08
CA GLY A 295 8.14 -29.35 24.10
C GLY A 295 8.98 -30.44 24.76
N THR A 296 9.83 -30.07 25.73
CA THR A 296 10.66 -31.00 26.48
C THR A 296 9.82 -31.98 27.30
N ALA A 297 8.78 -31.51 27.98
CA ALA A 297 7.84 -32.37 28.69
C ALA A 297 7.16 -33.39 27.78
N THR A 298 6.72 -32.94 26.57
CA THR A 298 6.13 -33.83 25.58
C THR A 298 7.14 -34.87 25.10
N ILE A 299 8.39 -34.48 24.83
CA ILE A 299 9.46 -35.41 24.43
C ILE A 299 9.71 -36.40 25.56
N ALA A 300 9.80 -35.97 26.84
CA ALA A 300 10.00 -36.85 27.98
C ALA A 300 8.88 -37.89 28.13
N ILE A 301 7.61 -37.46 27.93
CA ILE A 301 6.45 -38.37 27.98
C ILE A 301 6.49 -39.37 26.82
N VAL A 302 6.82 -38.93 25.59
CA VAL A 302 6.97 -39.81 24.41
C VAL A 302 8.15 -40.77 24.60
N LEU A 303 9.26 -40.29 25.19
CA LEU A 303 10.43 -41.08 25.48
C LEU A 303 10.14 -42.17 26.53
N TRP A 304 9.36 -41.81 27.58
CA TRP A 304 8.92 -42.79 28.59
C TRP A 304 8.03 -43.87 27.97
N TYR A 305 7.00 -43.46 27.21
CA TYR A 305 6.06 -44.40 26.60
C TYR A 305 6.70 -45.26 25.51
N GLY A 306 7.44 -44.66 24.60
CA GLY A 306 8.14 -45.37 23.53
C GLY A 306 9.27 -46.24 24.05
N GLY A 307 10.04 -45.76 25.08
CA GLY A 307 11.04 -46.54 25.77
C GLY A 307 10.43 -47.76 26.47
N SER A 308 9.27 -47.64 27.12
CA SER A 308 8.60 -48.76 27.75
C SER A 308 8.16 -49.84 26.72
N LEU A 309 7.69 -49.42 25.53
CA LEU A 309 7.35 -50.35 24.45
C LEU A 309 8.58 -51.14 23.95
N ILE A 310 9.73 -50.48 23.85
CA ILE A 310 10.98 -51.12 23.44
C ILE A 310 11.48 -52.08 24.50
N LEU A 311 11.53 -51.65 25.74
CA LEU A 311 12.04 -52.48 26.87
C LEU A 311 11.17 -53.71 27.12
N ASN A 312 9.84 -53.59 26.95
CA ASN A 312 8.90 -54.71 27.12
C ASN A 312 8.82 -55.63 25.87
N ARG A 313 9.56 -55.32 24.79
CA ARG A 313 9.51 -56.03 23.52
C ARG A 313 8.11 -56.06 22.87
N ASP A 314 7.25 -55.09 23.21
CA ASP A 314 5.87 -54.96 22.68
C ASP A 314 5.82 -54.24 21.33
N SER A 315 6.99 -53.84 20.79
CA SER A 315 7.08 -53.16 19.50
C SER A 315 8.24 -53.71 18.66
N SER A 316 8.08 -53.65 17.33
CA SER A 316 9.14 -53.98 16.35
C SER A 316 10.13 -52.84 16.13
N ILE A 317 10.11 -51.79 16.96
CA ILE A 317 10.95 -50.61 16.80
C ILE A 317 12.25 -50.79 17.57
N ASP A 318 13.38 -50.67 16.91
CA ASP A 318 14.71 -50.61 17.50
C ASP A 318 15.04 -49.21 18.06
N ALA A 319 16.06 -49.11 18.91
CA ALA A 319 16.44 -47.86 19.56
C ALA A 319 16.85 -46.75 18.57
N SER A 320 17.52 -47.08 17.48
CA SER A 320 17.94 -46.11 16.44
C SER A 320 16.76 -45.52 15.69
N THR A 321 15.78 -46.36 15.30
CA THR A 321 14.53 -45.92 14.67
C THR A 321 13.69 -45.08 15.64
N PHE A 322 13.69 -45.37 16.93
CA PHE A 322 13.03 -44.55 17.93
C PHE A 322 13.66 -43.15 18.07
N ILE A 323 14.99 -43.07 18.08
CA ILE A 323 15.69 -41.77 18.08
C ILE A 323 15.35 -40.99 16.81
N TYR A 324 15.32 -41.63 15.63
CA TYR A 324 14.91 -41.03 14.37
C TYR A 324 13.46 -40.51 14.47
N TYR A 325 12.54 -41.27 15.06
CA TYR A 325 11.17 -40.83 15.31
C TYR A 325 11.12 -39.55 16.17
N LEU A 326 11.89 -39.48 17.26
CA LEU A 326 11.97 -38.29 18.11
C LEU A 326 12.51 -37.06 17.38
N VAL A 327 13.49 -37.22 16.50
CA VAL A 327 14.03 -36.12 15.66
C VAL A 327 12.97 -35.59 14.69
N ILE A 328 12.20 -36.47 14.05
CA ILE A 328 11.09 -36.07 13.17
C ILE A 328 10.01 -35.36 13.97
N PHE A 329 9.62 -35.92 15.13
CA PHE A 329 8.64 -35.33 16.01
C PHE A 329 9.04 -33.91 16.46
N TYR A 330 10.27 -33.72 16.89
CA TYR A 330 10.81 -32.41 17.27
C TYR A 330 10.75 -31.44 16.09
N SER A 331 11.09 -31.91 14.88
CA SER A 331 11.06 -31.11 13.66
C SER A 331 9.64 -30.69 13.22
N LEU A 332 8.61 -31.45 13.62
CA LEU A 332 7.20 -31.16 13.34
C LEU A 332 6.68 -29.94 14.15
N ILE A 333 7.29 -29.65 15.30
CA ILE A 333 6.81 -28.59 16.20
C ILE A 333 6.83 -27.21 15.53
N ASN A 334 7.87 -26.89 14.77
CA ASN A 334 8.03 -25.58 14.13
C ASN A 334 6.98 -25.32 13.02
N PRO A 335 6.75 -26.20 12.03
CA PRO A 335 5.67 -26.05 11.06
C PRO A 335 4.29 -25.88 11.69
N LEU A 336 4.00 -26.60 12.78
CA LEU A 336 2.74 -26.46 13.53
C LEU A 336 2.58 -25.08 14.18
N LYS A 337 3.65 -24.54 14.78
CA LYS A 337 3.66 -23.17 15.33
C LYS A 337 3.44 -22.11 14.23
N ASP A 338 4.07 -22.31 13.08
CA ASP A 338 3.99 -21.38 11.96
C ASP A 338 2.59 -21.35 11.31
N LEU A 339 1.82 -22.45 11.36
CA LEU A 339 0.41 -22.45 10.98
C LEU A 339 -0.40 -21.42 11.79
N SER A 340 -0.19 -21.35 13.11
CA SER A 340 -0.91 -20.41 13.97
C SER A 340 -0.52 -18.95 13.70
N LYS A 341 0.79 -18.68 13.50
CA LYS A 341 1.29 -17.36 13.15
C LYS A 341 0.75 -16.91 11.78
N GLY A 342 0.79 -17.80 10.80
CA GLY A 342 0.28 -17.55 9.46
C GLY A 342 -1.21 -17.21 9.46
N ALA A 343 -2.02 -17.96 10.20
CA ALA A 343 -3.46 -17.69 10.32
C ALA A 343 -3.76 -16.30 10.92
N TYR A 344 -2.94 -15.82 11.86
CA TYR A 344 -3.07 -14.47 12.41
C TYR A 344 -2.68 -13.39 11.39
N ALA A 345 -1.55 -13.55 10.70
CA ALA A 345 -1.08 -12.62 9.69
C ALA A 345 -2.10 -12.47 8.55
N ILE A 346 -2.73 -13.58 8.13
CA ILE A 346 -3.77 -13.58 7.10
C ILE A 346 -4.98 -12.77 7.54
N ARG A 347 -5.48 -12.95 8.76
CA ARG A 347 -6.62 -12.17 9.27
C ARG A 347 -6.33 -10.68 9.32
N ARG A 348 -5.12 -10.31 9.71
CA ARG A 348 -4.67 -8.91 9.75
C ARG A 348 -4.61 -8.32 8.35
N GLY A 349 -4.00 -9.03 7.40
CA GLY A 349 -3.92 -8.59 6.02
C GLY A 349 -5.27 -8.52 5.32
N MET A 350 -6.24 -9.38 5.67
CA MET A 350 -7.62 -9.28 5.15
C MET A 350 -8.29 -7.98 5.59
N GLY A 351 -8.10 -7.54 6.83
CA GLY A 351 -8.59 -6.23 7.29
C GLY A 351 -7.96 -5.06 6.53
N SER A 352 -6.65 -5.15 6.24
CA SER A 352 -5.97 -4.16 5.41
C SER A 352 -6.43 -4.20 3.96
N MET A 353 -6.67 -5.40 3.41
CA MET A 353 -7.22 -5.56 2.05
C MET A 353 -8.62 -4.96 1.90
N GLU A 354 -9.48 -5.11 2.91
CA GLU A 354 -10.81 -4.49 2.91
C GLU A 354 -10.72 -2.96 2.81
N ARG A 355 -9.76 -2.34 3.53
CA ARG A 355 -9.53 -0.89 3.44
C ARG A 355 -8.98 -0.46 2.08
N VAL A 356 -8.07 -1.24 1.51
CA VAL A 356 -7.56 -1.04 0.14
C VAL A 356 -8.68 -1.18 -0.89
N ASP A 357 -9.54 -2.20 -0.74
CA ASP A 357 -10.66 -2.45 -1.64
C ASP A 357 -11.71 -1.34 -1.63
N ARG A 358 -11.89 -0.63 -0.51
CA ARG A 358 -12.76 0.55 -0.47
C ARG A 358 -12.31 1.63 -1.44
N ILE A 359 -11.00 1.80 -1.67
CA ILE A 359 -10.50 2.72 -2.70
C ILE A 359 -10.66 2.10 -4.09
N LEU A 360 -10.24 0.84 -4.27
CA LEU A 360 -10.26 0.19 -5.59
C LEU A 360 -11.67 0.03 -6.16
N GLN A 361 -12.66 -0.18 -5.29
CA GLN A 361 -14.07 -0.35 -5.64
C GLN A 361 -14.87 0.95 -5.58
N ALA A 362 -14.26 2.07 -5.12
CA ALA A 362 -14.95 3.34 -5.09
C ALA A 362 -15.42 3.72 -6.51
N GLU A 363 -16.68 4.04 -6.65
CA GLU A 363 -17.23 4.47 -7.93
C GLU A 363 -16.91 5.94 -8.17
N SER A 364 -16.54 6.28 -9.41
CA SER A 364 -16.41 7.67 -9.81
C SER A 364 -17.81 8.22 -10.09
N THR A 365 -18.17 9.29 -9.41
CA THR A 365 -19.43 10.00 -9.69
C THR A 365 -19.36 10.76 -11.01
N ILE A 366 -18.15 11.00 -11.52
CA ILE A 366 -17.91 11.67 -12.80
C ILE A 366 -17.36 10.65 -13.78
N THR A 367 -18.15 10.31 -14.78
CA THR A 367 -17.82 9.35 -15.84
C THR A 367 -18.05 9.98 -17.20
N ASP A 368 -17.28 9.54 -18.19
CA ASP A 368 -17.53 9.91 -19.56
C ASP A 368 -18.80 9.21 -20.08
N PRO A 369 -19.62 9.87 -20.90
CA PRO A 369 -20.76 9.24 -21.54
C PRO A 369 -20.29 8.14 -22.51
N ALA A 370 -21.17 7.16 -22.78
CA ALA A 370 -20.85 6.05 -23.69
C ALA A 370 -20.54 6.53 -25.13
N GLU A 371 -21.20 7.59 -25.55
CA GLU A 371 -21.00 8.26 -26.84
C GLU A 371 -20.78 9.77 -26.60
N PRO A 372 -19.53 10.19 -26.35
CA PRO A 372 -19.21 11.57 -26.07
C PRO A 372 -19.52 12.48 -27.30
N LYS A 373 -20.24 13.57 -27.07
CA LYS A 373 -20.41 14.59 -28.07
C LYS A 373 -19.14 15.43 -28.23
N PRO A 374 -18.78 15.85 -29.44
CA PRO A 374 -17.68 16.79 -29.64
C PRO A 374 -18.05 18.13 -29.02
N VAL A 375 -17.08 18.81 -28.43
CA VAL A 375 -17.24 20.13 -27.84
C VAL A 375 -16.30 21.12 -28.53
N VAL A 376 -16.88 22.26 -28.95
CA VAL A 376 -16.14 23.41 -29.45
C VAL A 376 -16.70 24.63 -28.72
N PHE A 377 -15.91 25.66 -28.53
CA PHE A 377 -16.35 26.86 -27.84
C PHE A 377 -16.35 28.05 -28.80
N ASN A 378 -17.54 28.45 -29.28
CA ASN A 378 -17.73 29.52 -30.29
C ASN A 378 -18.64 30.65 -29.81
N GLU A 379 -19.59 30.38 -28.89
CA GLU A 379 -20.62 31.35 -28.51
C GLU A 379 -20.61 31.67 -27.00
N ALA A 380 -20.99 30.71 -26.16
CA ALA A 380 -21.16 30.95 -24.71
C ALA A 380 -21.14 29.71 -23.85
N ILE A 381 -20.77 29.91 -22.57
CA ILE A 381 -21.05 29.02 -21.47
C ILE A 381 -22.33 29.47 -20.80
N ARG A 382 -23.29 28.58 -20.55
CA ARG A 382 -24.54 28.90 -19.87
C ARG A 382 -24.73 27.98 -18.67
N LEU A 383 -24.99 28.57 -17.53
CA LEU A 383 -25.46 27.92 -16.31
C LEU A 383 -26.97 28.18 -16.23
N GLU A 384 -27.79 27.14 -16.21
CA GLU A 384 -29.24 27.22 -16.21
C GLU A 384 -29.79 26.56 -14.95
N LYS A 385 -30.30 27.38 -14.01
CA LYS A 385 -30.85 26.97 -12.71
C LYS A 385 -29.95 26.01 -11.94
N VAL A 386 -28.65 26.32 -11.90
CA VAL A 386 -27.64 25.45 -11.29
C VAL A 386 -27.75 25.52 -9.78
N SER A 387 -27.99 24.35 -9.17
CA SER A 387 -27.92 24.16 -7.73
C SER A 387 -26.92 23.06 -7.39
N PHE A 388 -26.14 23.28 -6.33
CA PHE A 388 -25.10 22.36 -5.90
C PHE A 388 -24.96 22.30 -4.39
N ARG A 389 -24.63 21.11 -3.87
CA ARG A 389 -24.34 20.88 -2.46
C ARG A 389 -23.16 19.91 -2.27
N TYR A 390 -22.37 20.15 -1.21
CA TYR A 390 -21.46 19.16 -0.68
C TYR A 390 -22.22 18.35 0.37
N ALA A 391 -22.33 17.02 0.18
CA ALA A 391 -23.15 16.15 1.02
C ALA A 391 -24.59 16.69 1.19
N GLU A 392 -24.96 17.15 2.39
CA GLU A 392 -26.33 17.62 2.70
C GLU A 392 -26.50 19.16 2.66
N GLU A 393 -25.42 19.92 2.64
CA GLU A 393 -25.44 21.39 2.74
C GLU A 393 -25.42 22.05 1.36
N TRP A 394 -26.46 22.85 1.05
CA TRP A 394 -26.55 23.60 -0.18
C TRP A 394 -25.58 24.77 -0.20
N VAL A 395 -24.74 24.83 -1.24
CA VAL A 395 -23.76 25.90 -1.44
C VAL A 395 -24.17 26.83 -2.59
N LEU A 396 -24.81 26.30 -3.63
CA LEU A 396 -25.36 27.09 -4.74
C LEU A 396 -26.82 26.75 -4.92
N ARG A 397 -27.63 27.76 -5.24
CA ARG A 397 -29.07 27.64 -5.41
C ARG A 397 -29.55 28.47 -6.58
N ASP A 398 -30.13 27.81 -7.58
CA ASP A 398 -30.83 28.41 -8.69
C ASP A 398 -30.00 29.50 -9.41
N VAL A 399 -28.74 29.16 -9.74
CA VAL A 399 -27.80 30.08 -10.38
C VAL A 399 -28.01 30.07 -11.87
N ASP A 400 -28.36 31.27 -12.46
CA ASP A 400 -28.41 31.53 -13.86
C ASP A 400 -27.30 32.50 -14.28
N LEU A 401 -26.44 32.09 -15.24
CA LEU A 401 -25.32 32.89 -15.73
C LEU A 401 -25.01 32.56 -17.18
N THR A 402 -24.81 33.58 -17.99
CA THR A 402 -24.34 33.43 -19.39
C THR A 402 -23.02 34.17 -19.56
N ILE A 403 -21.97 33.43 -19.96
CA ILE A 403 -20.62 33.92 -20.23
C ILE A 403 -20.37 33.82 -21.74
N ARG A 404 -20.32 34.94 -22.43
CA ARG A 404 -20.11 34.97 -23.88
C ARG A 404 -18.64 34.84 -24.25
N LYS A 405 -18.35 34.32 -25.42
CA LYS A 405 -16.99 34.21 -25.94
C LYS A 405 -16.29 35.57 -25.96
N GLY A 406 -15.05 35.62 -25.48
CA GLY A 406 -14.25 36.84 -25.39
C GLY A 406 -14.59 37.73 -24.19
N GLN A 407 -15.55 37.37 -23.36
CA GLN A 407 -16.03 38.16 -22.24
C GLN A 407 -15.25 37.84 -20.96
N THR A 408 -14.93 38.85 -20.18
CA THR A 408 -14.39 38.73 -18.83
C THR A 408 -15.51 38.88 -17.80
N VAL A 409 -15.78 37.82 -17.05
CA VAL A 409 -16.78 37.79 -15.97
C VAL A 409 -16.11 37.75 -14.62
N ALA A 410 -16.35 38.77 -13.77
CA ALA A 410 -15.84 38.84 -12.41
C ALA A 410 -16.88 38.33 -11.39
N LEU A 411 -16.52 37.35 -10.58
CA LEU A 411 -17.32 36.88 -9.46
C LEU A 411 -16.85 37.57 -8.18
N VAL A 412 -17.75 38.32 -7.53
CA VAL A 412 -17.49 39.07 -6.30
C VAL A 412 -18.46 38.66 -5.19
N GLY A 413 -18.08 38.80 -3.93
CA GLY A 413 -18.92 38.46 -2.77
C GLY A 413 -18.07 38.09 -1.57
N HIS A 414 -18.71 37.93 -0.40
CA HIS A 414 -18.00 37.56 0.83
C HIS A 414 -17.36 36.15 0.76
N SER A 415 -16.41 35.88 1.67
CA SER A 415 -15.84 34.54 1.79
C SER A 415 -16.93 33.53 2.16
N GLY A 416 -16.92 32.35 1.48
CA GLY A 416 -17.94 31.31 1.70
C GLY A 416 -19.24 31.51 0.90
N SER A 417 -19.38 32.56 0.07
CA SER A 417 -20.61 32.80 -0.73
C SER A 417 -20.84 31.80 -1.88
N GLY A 418 -19.89 30.89 -2.18
CA GLY A 418 -20.03 29.88 -3.23
C GLY A 418 -19.25 30.15 -4.52
N LYS A 419 -18.44 31.22 -4.63
CA LYS A 419 -17.69 31.60 -5.85
C LYS A 419 -16.77 30.48 -6.35
N SER A 420 -15.90 29.93 -5.52
CA SER A 420 -14.97 28.86 -5.91
C SER A 420 -15.72 27.59 -6.29
N THR A 421 -16.80 27.27 -5.60
CA THR A 421 -17.67 26.15 -5.95
C THR A 421 -18.29 26.33 -7.34
N LEU A 422 -18.79 27.54 -7.65
CA LEU A 422 -19.36 27.85 -8.96
C LEU A 422 -18.34 27.64 -10.09
N VAL A 423 -17.12 28.08 -9.87
CA VAL A 423 -16.01 27.97 -10.82
C VAL A 423 -15.56 26.51 -11.00
N ASP A 424 -15.56 25.71 -9.93
CA ASP A 424 -15.18 24.29 -9.97
C ASP A 424 -16.20 23.41 -10.73
N LEU A 425 -17.46 23.86 -10.87
CA LEU A 425 -18.47 23.14 -11.64
C LEU A 425 -18.23 23.23 -13.15
N ILE A 426 -17.63 24.31 -13.65
CA ILE A 426 -17.43 24.54 -15.09
C ILE A 426 -16.46 23.52 -15.73
N PRO A 427 -15.28 23.20 -15.13
CA PRO A 427 -14.41 22.11 -15.61
C PRO A 427 -14.89 20.72 -15.20
N ARG A 428 -16.12 20.63 -14.66
CA ARG A 428 -16.71 19.38 -14.20
C ARG A 428 -15.83 18.66 -13.19
N PHE A 429 -15.34 19.40 -12.15
CA PHE A 429 -14.72 18.77 -10.99
C PHE A 429 -15.76 18.13 -10.07
N TYR A 430 -17.00 18.65 -10.16
CA TYR A 430 -18.21 18.14 -9.54
C TYR A 430 -19.36 18.23 -10.57
N ASP A 431 -20.32 17.33 -10.51
CA ASP A 431 -21.56 17.43 -11.29
C ASP A 431 -22.60 18.24 -10.51
N VAL A 432 -23.41 19.02 -11.24
CA VAL A 432 -24.51 19.78 -10.65
C VAL A 432 -25.60 18.83 -10.12
N VAL A 433 -26.24 19.22 -9.00
CA VAL A 433 -27.36 18.44 -8.42
C VAL A 433 -28.65 18.73 -9.16
N GLU A 434 -28.91 20.03 -9.44
CA GLU A 434 -30.06 20.48 -10.23
C GLU A 434 -29.61 21.46 -11.30
N GLY A 435 -30.37 21.57 -12.38
CA GLY A 435 -30.00 22.38 -13.50
C GLY A 435 -28.96 21.74 -14.43
N ARG A 436 -28.34 22.58 -15.26
CA ARG A 436 -27.31 22.14 -16.21
C ARG A 436 -26.32 23.25 -16.52
N ILE A 437 -25.12 22.83 -16.97
CA ILE A 437 -24.11 23.74 -17.55
C ILE A 437 -23.91 23.32 -19.02
N THR A 438 -23.98 24.27 -19.93
CA THR A 438 -23.82 24.00 -21.36
C THR A 438 -22.71 24.85 -21.95
N ILE A 439 -22.01 24.31 -22.97
CA ILE A 439 -21.10 25.03 -23.86
C ILE A 439 -21.69 24.95 -25.25
N ASP A 440 -22.00 26.10 -25.83
CA ASP A 440 -22.67 26.23 -27.13
C ASP A 440 -23.93 25.32 -27.26
N GLY A 441 -24.71 25.23 -26.17
CA GLY A 441 -25.92 24.41 -26.08
C GLY A 441 -25.71 22.92 -25.77
N THR A 442 -24.47 22.43 -25.75
CA THR A 442 -24.16 21.04 -25.39
C THR A 442 -23.94 20.94 -23.87
N ASP A 443 -24.65 20.06 -23.17
CA ASP A 443 -24.46 19.82 -21.75
C ASP A 443 -23.06 19.22 -21.50
N ILE A 444 -22.32 19.78 -20.54
CA ILE A 444 -20.96 19.31 -20.21
C ILE A 444 -20.93 17.84 -19.74
N ARG A 445 -22.07 17.29 -19.30
CA ARG A 445 -22.18 15.87 -18.92
C ARG A 445 -22.22 14.93 -20.14
N GLU A 446 -22.54 15.44 -21.32
CA GLU A 446 -22.55 14.68 -22.56
C GLU A 446 -21.22 14.73 -23.33
N VAL A 447 -20.21 15.43 -22.79
CA VAL A 447 -18.89 15.62 -23.38
C VAL A 447 -17.85 14.77 -22.61
N ALA A 448 -16.83 14.29 -23.32
CA ALA A 448 -15.69 13.65 -22.64
C ALA A 448 -14.97 14.66 -21.74
N VAL A 449 -14.72 14.28 -20.48
CA VAL A 449 -14.10 15.17 -19.48
C VAL A 449 -12.73 15.70 -19.94
N ALA A 450 -11.96 14.88 -20.65
CA ALA A 450 -10.68 15.30 -21.20
C ALA A 450 -10.82 16.40 -22.25
N ASP A 451 -11.81 16.32 -23.14
CA ASP A 451 -12.05 17.31 -24.19
C ASP A 451 -12.58 18.62 -23.60
N LEU A 452 -13.50 18.53 -22.63
CA LEU A 452 -13.98 19.68 -21.89
C LEU A 452 -12.82 20.45 -21.21
N ARG A 453 -11.96 19.75 -20.49
CA ARG A 453 -10.84 20.35 -19.74
C ARG A 453 -9.71 20.84 -20.65
N ARG A 454 -9.61 20.35 -21.89
CA ARG A 454 -8.68 20.94 -22.87
C ARG A 454 -9.04 22.37 -23.24
N LEU A 455 -10.31 22.71 -23.25
CA LEU A 455 -10.76 24.08 -23.53
C LEU A 455 -10.45 25.06 -22.42
N MET A 456 -10.04 24.59 -21.22
CA MET A 456 -9.94 25.41 -20.03
C MET A 456 -8.50 25.46 -19.47
N GLY A 457 -8.10 26.61 -18.93
CA GLY A 457 -6.88 26.79 -18.18
C GLY A 457 -7.18 27.40 -16.81
N ASN A 458 -6.62 26.82 -15.76
CA ASN A 458 -6.82 27.27 -14.40
C ASN A 458 -5.55 27.91 -13.85
N VAL A 459 -5.69 29.07 -13.22
CA VAL A 459 -4.66 29.69 -12.38
C VAL A 459 -5.24 29.84 -10.97
N ASN A 460 -4.74 29.02 -10.05
CA ASN A 460 -5.26 28.98 -8.67
C ASN A 460 -4.62 30.06 -7.80
N GLN A 461 -5.28 30.40 -6.70
CA GLN A 461 -4.81 31.31 -5.66
C GLN A 461 -3.44 30.87 -5.11
N GLU A 462 -3.31 29.59 -4.73
CA GLU A 462 -2.04 28.98 -4.39
C GLU A 462 -1.50 28.20 -5.58
N PRO A 463 -0.34 28.61 -6.18
CA PRO A 463 0.22 27.91 -7.32
C PRO A 463 0.76 26.55 -6.91
N ILE A 464 0.19 25.49 -7.48
CA ILE A 464 0.64 24.12 -7.27
C ILE A 464 1.72 23.78 -8.30
N LEU A 465 2.95 23.62 -7.81
CA LEU A 465 4.10 23.22 -8.60
C LEU A 465 4.60 21.83 -8.15
N PHE A 466 5.12 21.06 -9.11
CA PHE A 466 5.64 19.73 -8.86
C PHE A 466 7.14 19.76 -8.62
N ASN A 467 7.65 18.79 -7.89
CA ASN A 467 9.09 18.60 -7.69
C ASN A 467 9.73 18.08 -8.99
N ALA A 468 9.94 19.00 -9.91
CA ALA A 468 10.43 18.78 -11.26
C ALA A 468 11.20 20.03 -11.72
N SER A 469 11.72 20.04 -12.94
CA SER A 469 12.35 21.21 -13.53
C SER A 469 11.35 22.34 -13.80
N VAL A 470 11.84 23.55 -14.01
CA VAL A 470 11.03 24.68 -14.49
C VAL A 470 10.36 24.33 -15.81
N PHE A 471 11.11 23.73 -16.74
CA PHE A 471 10.60 23.29 -18.04
C PHE A 471 9.40 22.34 -17.89
N GLU A 472 9.56 21.27 -17.11
CA GLU A 472 8.49 20.30 -16.88
C GLU A 472 7.27 20.90 -16.18
N ASN A 473 7.47 21.89 -15.31
CA ASN A 473 6.36 22.59 -14.67
C ASN A 473 5.58 23.49 -15.62
N ILE A 474 6.23 24.17 -16.56
CA ILE A 474 5.54 25.00 -17.57
C ILE A 474 4.86 24.12 -18.62
N ALA A 475 5.56 23.10 -19.13
CA ALA A 475 5.06 22.16 -20.14
C ALA A 475 4.18 21.05 -19.59
N PHE A 476 3.68 21.19 -18.37
CA PHE A 476 2.99 20.11 -17.63
C PHE A 476 1.83 19.50 -18.44
N GLY A 477 1.91 18.18 -18.65
CA GLY A 477 0.88 17.41 -19.37
C GLY A 477 0.91 17.54 -20.89
N VAL A 478 1.94 18.15 -21.47
CA VAL A 478 2.09 18.28 -22.93
C VAL A 478 3.26 17.46 -23.43
N GLU A 479 2.99 16.47 -24.28
CA GLU A 479 4.02 15.66 -24.94
C GLU A 479 4.68 16.45 -26.09
N GLY A 480 5.99 16.27 -26.27
CA GLY A 480 6.74 16.93 -27.37
C GLY A 480 6.94 18.43 -27.17
N ALA A 481 6.90 18.92 -25.93
CA ALA A 481 7.17 20.32 -25.63
C ALA A 481 8.58 20.74 -26.08
N THR A 482 8.70 21.95 -26.65
CA THR A 482 9.99 22.53 -27.07
C THR A 482 10.38 23.66 -26.15
N LEU A 483 11.70 23.80 -25.90
CA LEU A 483 12.22 24.86 -25.05
C LEU A 483 11.86 26.27 -25.56
N GLU A 484 11.82 26.46 -26.86
CA GLU A 484 11.45 27.74 -27.47
C GLU A 484 10.02 28.18 -27.09
N LYS A 485 9.02 27.27 -27.20
CA LYS A 485 7.65 27.57 -26.81
C LYS A 485 7.49 27.77 -25.31
N VAL A 486 8.24 27.00 -24.51
CA VAL A 486 8.25 27.15 -23.05
C VAL A 486 8.83 28.51 -22.66
N ARG A 487 9.92 28.95 -23.34
CA ARG A 487 10.52 30.27 -23.14
C ARG A 487 9.55 31.39 -23.50
N GLN A 488 8.88 31.32 -24.66
CA GLN A 488 7.87 32.29 -25.06
C GLN A 488 6.76 32.42 -24.00
N ALA A 489 6.29 31.31 -23.48
CA ALA A 489 5.28 31.31 -22.41
C ALA A 489 5.82 31.94 -21.11
N ALA A 490 7.08 31.69 -20.78
CA ALA A 490 7.75 32.28 -19.62
C ALA A 490 7.99 33.80 -19.78
N GLU A 491 8.32 34.26 -20.98
CA GLU A 491 8.44 35.69 -21.30
C GLU A 491 7.12 36.44 -21.11
N VAL A 492 6.00 35.89 -21.64
CA VAL A 492 4.65 36.45 -21.44
C VAL A 492 4.28 36.52 -19.96
N ALA A 493 4.69 35.53 -19.17
CA ALA A 493 4.45 35.49 -17.74
C ALA A 493 5.50 36.28 -16.91
N HIS A 494 6.39 37.05 -17.53
CA HIS A 494 7.52 37.73 -16.87
C HIS A 494 8.37 36.80 -16.01
N ALA A 495 8.51 35.52 -16.42
CA ALA A 495 9.26 34.51 -15.68
C ALA A 495 10.66 34.26 -16.23
N ASP A 496 10.91 34.53 -17.53
CA ASP A 496 12.18 34.22 -18.21
C ASP A 496 13.40 34.86 -17.52
N GLU A 497 13.28 36.10 -17.04
CA GLU A 497 14.36 36.85 -16.39
C GLU A 497 14.90 36.06 -15.16
N PHE A 498 14.05 35.75 -14.22
CA PHE A 498 14.49 35.03 -13.01
C PHE A 498 14.87 33.57 -13.27
N ILE A 499 14.30 32.94 -14.33
CA ILE A 499 14.64 31.56 -14.71
C ILE A 499 16.10 31.54 -15.24
N ASN A 500 16.49 32.52 -16.05
CA ASN A 500 17.84 32.64 -16.59
C ASN A 500 18.91 32.95 -15.50
N GLU A 501 18.48 33.53 -14.36
CA GLU A 501 19.36 33.74 -13.20
C GLU A 501 19.56 32.46 -12.36
N MET A 502 18.79 31.41 -12.60
CA MET A 502 18.94 30.13 -11.89
C MET A 502 20.16 29.34 -12.40
N PRO A 503 20.80 28.52 -11.54
CA PRO A 503 22.05 27.83 -11.88
C PRO A 503 21.97 26.94 -13.14
N ALA A 504 20.81 26.33 -13.43
CA ALA A 504 20.56 25.49 -14.60
C ALA A 504 19.42 26.02 -15.48
N GLY A 505 19.01 27.30 -15.32
CA GLY A 505 17.95 27.91 -16.10
C GLY A 505 16.66 27.08 -16.06
N TYR A 506 16.13 26.75 -17.22
CA TYR A 506 14.90 25.95 -17.38
C TYR A 506 15.00 24.51 -16.86
N ASP A 507 16.21 23.94 -16.74
CA ASP A 507 16.46 22.60 -16.21
C ASP A 507 16.59 22.61 -14.67
N THR A 508 16.49 23.77 -14.03
CA THR A 508 16.58 23.89 -12.58
C THR A 508 15.40 23.19 -11.91
N ASN A 509 15.69 22.23 -11.04
CA ASN A 509 14.68 21.61 -10.17
C ASN A 509 14.28 22.58 -9.05
N ILE A 510 12.99 22.90 -8.98
CA ILE A 510 12.41 23.88 -8.06
C ILE A 510 12.08 23.36 -6.67
N GLY A 511 12.31 22.06 -6.43
CA GLY A 511 12.03 21.41 -5.15
C GLY A 511 10.55 21.11 -4.91
N ASP A 512 10.27 20.56 -3.74
CA ASP A 512 8.91 20.20 -3.36
C ASP A 512 8.02 21.45 -3.29
N ARG A 513 6.88 21.42 -4.01
CA ARG A 513 5.92 22.53 -4.14
C ARG A 513 6.54 23.86 -4.55
N GLY A 514 7.68 23.84 -5.24
CA GLY A 514 8.41 25.06 -5.59
C GLY A 514 9.01 25.79 -4.39
N GLY A 515 9.42 25.06 -3.35
CA GLY A 515 9.92 25.61 -2.09
C GLY A 515 11.18 26.47 -2.21
N LYS A 516 11.88 26.39 -3.35
CA LYS A 516 13.05 27.24 -3.66
C LYS A 516 12.68 28.61 -4.26
N LEU A 517 11.37 28.84 -4.53
CA LEU A 517 10.86 30.03 -5.22
C LEU A 517 10.11 30.96 -4.27
N SER A 518 10.14 32.26 -4.55
CA SER A 518 9.26 33.23 -3.92
C SER A 518 7.79 33.01 -4.34
N GLY A 519 6.83 33.55 -3.59
CA GLY A 519 5.40 33.49 -3.92
C GLY A 519 5.12 34.01 -5.33
N GLY A 520 5.66 35.18 -5.70
CA GLY A 520 5.51 35.77 -7.01
C GLY A 520 6.16 34.98 -8.14
N GLN A 521 7.30 34.33 -7.91
CA GLN A 521 7.92 33.43 -8.87
C GLN A 521 7.07 32.19 -9.12
N ARG A 522 6.54 31.58 -8.05
CA ARG A 522 5.61 30.43 -8.18
C ARG A 522 4.37 30.81 -8.98
N GLN A 523 3.79 31.97 -8.72
CA GLN A 523 2.60 32.43 -9.44
C GLN A 523 2.90 32.65 -10.92
N ARG A 524 4.02 33.32 -11.27
CA ARG A 524 4.43 33.54 -12.66
C ARG A 524 4.67 32.22 -13.40
N LEU A 525 5.22 31.18 -12.76
CA LEU A 525 5.33 29.85 -13.37
C LEU A 525 3.95 29.19 -13.60
N SER A 526 3.00 29.39 -12.69
CA SER A 526 1.62 28.92 -12.88
C SER A 526 0.92 29.63 -14.05
N ILE A 527 1.15 30.93 -14.21
CA ILE A 527 0.67 31.72 -15.35
C ILE A 527 1.36 31.24 -16.65
N ALA A 528 2.69 31.04 -16.65
CA ALA A 528 3.42 30.50 -17.80
C ALA A 528 2.86 29.14 -18.27
N ARG A 529 2.48 28.27 -17.34
CA ARG A 529 1.78 27.00 -17.63
C ARG A 529 0.46 27.23 -18.36
N ALA A 530 -0.33 28.20 -17.91
CA ALA A 530 -1.61 28.55 -18.55
C ALA A 530 -1.40 29.18 -19.93
N VAL A 531 -0.39 30.06 -20.10
CA VAL A 531 0.01 30.64 -21.39
C VAL A 531 0.43 29.53 -22.37
N TYR A 532 1.28 28.59 -21.91
CA TYR A 532 1.77 27.50 -22.74
C TYR A 532 0.65 26.59 -23.24
N LYS A 533 -0.34 26.30 -22.40
CA LYS A 533 -1.54 25.52 -22.76
C LYS A 533 -2.43 26.23 -23.78
N ASN A 534 -2.46 27.57 -23.78
CA ASN A 534 -3.23 28.43 -24.67
C ASN A 534 -4.71 28.07 -24.81
N PRO A 535 -5.47 27.97 -23.72
CA PRO A 535 -6.88 27.58 -23.78
C PRO A 535 -7.77 28.74 -24.15
N PRO A 536 -8.96 28.51 -24.81
CA PRO A 536 -9.93 29.56 -25.10
C PRO A 536 -10.70 30.08 -23.89
N ILE A 537 -10.75 29.31 -22.79
CA ILE A 537 -11.45 29.65 -21.55
C ILE A 537 -10.42 29.68 -20.42
N LEU A 538 -10.41 30.76 -19.64
CA LEU A 538 -9.57 30.91 -18.45
C LEU A 538 -10.40 30.97 -17.19
N ILE A 539 -9.91 30.32 -16.17
CA ILE A 539 -10.45 30.35 -14.82
C ILE A 539 -9.35 30.84 -13.89
N LEU A 540 -9.56 32.01 -13.29
CA LEU A 540 -8.58 32.67 -12.43
C LEU A 540 -9.15 32.81 -11.02
N ASP A 541 -8.45 32.24 -10.03
CA ASP A 541 -8.81 32.36 -8.63
C ASP A 541 -7.74 33.20 -7.92
N GLU A 542 -8.06 34.44 -7.55
CA GLU A 542 -7.29 35.41 -6.77
C GLU A 542 -5.75 35.28 -6.81
N ALA A 543 -5.18 35.42 -8.00
CA ALA A 543 -3.78 35.11 -8.27
C ALA A 543 -2.72 36.05 -7.62
N THR A 544 -3.12 37.05 -6.82
CA THR A 544 -2.22 38.13 -6.35
C THR A 544 -2.22 38.40 -4.84
N SER A 545 -2.94 37.62 -4.03
CA SER A 545 -2.94 37.79 -2.57
C SER A 545 -1.57 37.44 -1.96
N ALA A 546 -1.08 38.27 -1.04
CA ALA A 546 0.17 38.09 -0.28
C ALA A 546 1.50 38.24 -1.07
N LEU A 547 1.52 39.02 -2.17
CA LEU A 547 2.74 39.36 -2.90
C LEU A 547 3.28 40.74 -2.49
N ASP A 548 4.62 40.93 -2.64
CA ASP A 548 5.22 42.25 -2.59
C ASP A 548 4.82 43.11 -3.81
N THR A 549 4.84 44.43 -3.67
CA THR A 549 4.34 45.37 -4.68
C THR A 549 4.99 45.21 -6.06
N LYS A 550 6.29 44.84 -6.13
CA LYS A 550 6.99 44.62 -7.41
C LYS A 550 6.52 43.34 -8.09
N SER A 551 6.50 42.24 -7.34
CA SER A 551 6.01 40.94 -7.82
C SER A 551 4.54 41.01 -8.22
N GLU A 552 3.73 41.74 -7.49
CA GLU A 552 2.32 41.97 -7.77
C GLU A 552 2.10 42.61 -9.14
N ARG A 553 2.83 43.71 -9.46
CA ARG A 553 2.72 44.38 -10.76
C ARG A 553 3.07 43.44 -11.92
N LEU A 554 4.13 42.66 -11.77
CA LEU A 554 4.55 41.69 -12.79
C LEU A 554 3.50 40.57 -12.98
N VAL A 555 2.95 40.06 -11.89
CA VAL A 555 1.87 39.04 -11.92
C VAL A 555 0.60 39.63 -12.56
N GLN A 556 0.22 40.85 -12.22
CA GLN A 556 -0.94 41.51 -12.79
C GLN A 556 -0.75 41.74 -14.31
N SER A 557 0.38 42.26 -14.75
CA SER A 557 0.71 42.41 -16.15
C SER A 557 0.69 41.09 -16.92
N ALA A 558 1.21 40.01 -16.32
CA ALA A 558 1.15 38.68 -16.91
C ALA A 558 -0.29 38.13 -17.03
N LEU A 559 -1.15 38.41 -16.04
CA LEU A 559 -2.56 38.04 -16.09
C LEU A 559 -3.31 38.85 -17.17
N ASP A 560 -3.07 40.15 -17.27
CA ASP A 560 -3.69 41.01 -18.29
C ASP A 560 -3.36 40.49 -19.70
N HIS A 561 -2.10 40.19 -20.00
CA HIS A 561 -1.71 39.56 -21.27
C HIS A 561 -2.31 38.16 -21.46
N LEU A 562 -2.42 37.37 -20.38
CA LEU A 562 -3.04 36.04 -20.47
C LEU A 562 -4.54 36.14 -20.80
N MET A 563 -5.25 37.16 -20.32
CA MET A 563 -6.69 37.37 -20.56
C MET A 563 -7.00 37.90 -21.96
N GLU A 564 -6.07 38.57 -22.63
CA GLU A 564 -6.30 39.18 -23.94
C GLU A 564 -6.85 38.16 -24.95
N GLY A 565 -8.01 38.49 -25.53
CA GLY A 565 -8.68 37.69 -26.58
C GLY A 565 -9.26 36.36 -26.08
N ARG A 566 -9.33 36.10 -24.78
CA ARG A 566 -9.89 34.88 -24.21
C ARG A 566 -11.13 35.15 -23.37
N THR A 567 -11.94 34.13 -23.18
CA THR A 567 -13.07 34.18 -22.26
C THR A 567 -12.55 33.88 -20.86
N THR A 568 -12.76 34.82 -19.94
CA THR A 568 -12.18 34.74 -18.60
C THR A 568 -13.25 34.77 -17.51
N ILE A 569 -13.15 33.84 -16.56
CA ILE A 569 -13.94 33.84 -15.35
C ILE A 569 -12.95 34.09 -14.22
N VAL A 570 -13.13 35.18 -13.48
CA VAL A 570 -12.20 35.55 -12.42
C VAL A 570 -12.94 35.68 -11.09
N ILE A 571 -12.45 34.96 -10.06
CA ILE A 571 -12.83 35.24 -8.67
C ILE A 571 -12.00 36.43 -8.24
N ALA A 572 -12.65 37.60 -8.16
CA ALA A 572 -11.95 38.85 -7.98
C ALA A 572 -12.05 39.32 -6.53
N HIS A 573 -10.88 39.54 -5.94
CA HIS A 573 -10.72 40.16 -4.61
C HIS A 573 -10.09 41.56 -4.70
N ARG A 574 -9.68 41.99 -5.92
CA ARG A 574 -9.05 43.29 -6.16
C ARG A 574 -9.90 44.16 -7.06
N LEU A 575 -9.97 45.42 -6.65
CA LEU A 575 -10.77 46.43 -7.33
C LEU A 575 -10.35 46.65 -8.78
N SER A 576 -9.03 46.62 -9.10
CA SER A 576 -8.51 46.76 -10.45
C SER A 576 -9.03 45.71 -11.40
N THR A 577 -9.10 44.46 -10.98
CA THR A 577 -9.61 43.37 -11.81
C THR A 577 -11.12 43.44 -11.97
N ILE A 578 -11.85 43.92 -10.94
CA ILE A 578 -13.30 44.04 -10.95
C ILE A 578 -13.76 45.15 -11.90
N ILE A 579 -13.11 46.33 -11.86
CA ILE A 579 -13.51 47.50 -12.66
C ILE A 579 -13.42 47.25 -14.16
N HIS A 580 -12.45 46.45 -14.61
CA HIS A 580 -12.22 46.18 -16.03
C HIS A 580 -12.99 44.96 -16.56
N ALA A 581 -13.78 44.27 -15.73
CA ALA A 581 -14.60 43.16 -16.17
C ALA A 581 -15.81 43.63 -17.01
N ASP A 582 -16.11 42.90 -18.09
CA ASP A 582 -17.30 43.17 -18.93
C ASP A 582 -18.61 42.94 -18.16
N VAL A 583 -18.59 41.97 -17.27
CA VAL A 583 -19.73 41.63 -16.39
C VAL A 583 -19.22 41.31 -14.99
N ILE A 584 -19.83 41.92 -14.00
CA ILE A 584 -19.63 41.63 -12.58
C ILE A 584 -20.87 40.90 -12.09
N CYS A 585 -20.66 39.74 -11.44
CA CYS A 585 -21.70 38.95 -10.78
C CYS A 585 -21.46 38.96 -9.27
N VAL A 586 -22.39 39.48 -8.51
CA VAL A 586 -22.35 39.46 -7.05
C VAL A 586 -22.97 38.16 -6.55
N VAL A 587 -22.15 37.32 -5.89
CA VAL A 587 -22.61 36.07 -5.30
C VAL A 587 -22.82 36.27 -3.80
N ASP A 588 -24.02 36.02 -3.35
CA ASP A 588 -24.42 36.10 -1.96
C ASP A 588 -25.33 34.92 -1.58
N ASP A 589 -25.03 34.23 -0.49
CA ASP A 589 -25.72 33.03 -0.01
C ASP A 589 -26.03 32.00 -1.13
N GLY A 590 -25.04 31.75 -1.98
CA GLY A 590 -25.11 30.75 -3.07
C GLY A 590 -25.95 31.18 -4.26
N ARG A 591 -26.33 32.46 -4.40
CA ARG A 591 -27.12 33.01 -5.51
C ARG A 591 -26.42 34.18 -6.17
N ILE A 592 -26.67 34.42 -7.44
CA ILE A 592 -26.30 35.67 -8.11
C ILE A 592 -27.39 36.69 -7.78
N VAL A 593 -27.06 37.70 -6.93
CA VAL A 593 -28.01 38.69 -6.46
C VAL A 593 -27.98 39.96 -7.31
N GLU A 594 -26.85 40.28 -7.95
CA GLU A 594 -26.67 41.43 -8.85
C GLU A 594 -25.76 41.04 -10.00
N GLN A 595 -26.06 41.55 -11.19
CA GLN A 595 -25.26 41.36 -12.38
C GLN A 595 -25.30 42.62 -13.27
N GLY A 596 -24.13 43.09 -13.72
CA GLY A 596 -24.01 44.28 -14.56
C GLY A 596 -22.57 44.75 -14.71
N THR A 597 -22.38 45.90 -15.31
CA THR A 597 -21.08 46.59 -15.41
C THR A 597 -20.78 47.33 -14.07
N HIS A 598 -19.53 47.76 -13.90
CA HIS A 598 -19.08 48.50 -12.72
C HIS A 598 -20.00 49.74 -12.44
N ASP A 599 -20.23 50.56 -13.46
CA ASP A 599 -21.00 51.80 -13.34
C ASP A 599 -22.48 51.52 -13.06
N GLU A 600 -23.08 50.54 -13.70
CA GLU A 600 -24.46 50.11 -13.45
C GLU A 600 -24.68 49.64 -12.03
N LEU A 601 -23.78 48.80 -11.50
CA LEU A 601 -23.90 48.26 -10.15
C LEU A 601 -23.60 49.27 -9.05
N LEU A 602 -22.73 50.25 -9.32
CA LEU A 602 -22.54 51.37 -8.42
C LEU A 602 -23.77 52.28 -8.34
N ALA A 603 -24.38 52.53 -9.49
CA ALA A 603 -25.60 53.36 -9.55
C ALA A 603 -26.80 52.69 -8.88
N LEU A 604 -26.86 51.34 -8.86
CA LEU A 604 -27.87 50.57 -8.13
C LEU A 604 -27.76 50.75 -6.58
N GLY A 605 -26.59 51.06 -6.05
CA GLY A 605 -26.38 51.24 -4.62
C GLY A 605 -26.59 49.99 -3.76
N GLY A 606 -26.56 48.81 -4.35
CA GLY A 606 -26.89 47.52 -3.76
C GLY A 606 -25.72 46.82 -3.05
N HIS A 607 -25.63 45.49 -3.20
CA HIS A 607 -24.59 44.67 -2.60
C HIS A 607 -23.20 45.01 -3.15
N TYR A 608 -23.08 45.23 -4.46
CA TYR A 608 -21.81 45.62 -5.08
C TYR A 608 -21.28 46.94 -4.53
N ALA A 609 -22.12 47.99 -4.46
CA ALA A 609 -21.70 49.31 -3.95
C ALA A 609 -21.19 49.21 -2.52
N LYS A 610 -21.78 48.37 -1.67
CA LYS A 610 -21.30 48.11 -0.30
C LYS A 610 -19.94 47.42 -0.29
N LEU A 611 -19.74 46.40 -1.10
CA LEU A 611 -18.45 45.70 -1.21
C LEU A 611 -17.36 46.62 -1.75
N HIS A 612 -17.68 47.44 -2.76
CA HIS A 612 -16.75 48.42 -3.33
C HIS A 612 -16.33 49.45 -2.27
N ALA A 613 -17.28 49.99 -1.48
CA ALA A 613 -17.00 50.96 -0.44
C ALA A 613 -16.07 50.42 0.69
N ILE A 614 -16.13 49.11 0.96
CA ILE A 614 -15.23 48.46 1.91
C ILE A 614 -13.81 48.34 1.33
N GLN A 615 -13.68 47.95 0.06
CA GLN A 615 -12.39 47.77 -0.61
C GLN A 615 -11.64 49.09 -0.90
N VAL A 616 -12.35 50.17 -1.12
CA VAL A 616 -11.75 51.51 -1.29
C VAL A 616 -11.20 52.05 0.03
N LYS A 617 -11.72 51.62 1.17
CA LYS A 617 -11.29 52.07 2.53
C LYS A 617 -10.16 51.22 3.09
N SER A 618 -9.91 50.03 2.56
CA SER A 618 -8.82 49.12 2.95
C SER A 618 -7.56 49.35 2.11
#